data_be28e36c83f3c60238f4d4508a0da493
#
_entry.id   be28e36c83f3c60238f4d4508a0da493
#
_cell.length_a   1.000
_cell.length_b   1.000
_cell.length_c   1.000
_cell.angle_alpha   90.00
_cell.angle_beta   90.00
_cell.angle_gamma   90.00
#
_symmetry.space_group_name_H-M   'P 1'
#
loop_
_entity.id
_entity.type
_entity.pdbx_description
1 polymer ?
#
loop_
_entity_poly.entity_id
_entity_poly.type
_entity_poly.pdbx_seq_one_letter_code
_entity_poly.pdbx_strand_id
1 'polypeptide(L)'
;AMYYRYLFGDMLPKSVKQLIYMDADIICKGDILPLWQTNLQGMVLGAVRDYGENRSCDRIGLKNGRYFNSGVLLMDLVKWRQQKLTQKLFRWLEQVGNTKILWGDQDALNGVIDGEFRELPNIYNGIVINNTTLNEELDLVIVHYIDYVKPWHIYYMDSGAKELYWEYVKKSLWSDLRPRDGNTVHTAVMTARLLHK
;
A
#
# COMPACT_ATOMS: atom_id res chain seq x y z
N ALA A 1 10.62 9.01 -1.31
CA ALA A 1 10.35 7.97 -2.33
C ALA A 1 8.85 7.75 -2.53
N MET A 2 8.02 7.73 -1.47
CA MET A 2 6.58 7.41 -1.53
C MET A 2 5.78 8.23 -2.56
N TYR A 3 6.11 9.49 -2.80
CA TYR A 3 5.39 10.37 -3.73
C TYR A 3 5.70 10.11 -5.22
N TYR A 4 6.67 9.26 -5.57
CA TYR A 4 6.97 8.97 -6.99
C TYR A 4 5.79 8.36 -7.74
N ARG A 5 4.90 7.63 -7.06
CA ARG A 5 3.70 7.05 -7.68
C ARG A 5 2.76 8.10 -8.30
N TYR A 6 2.79 9.36 -7.83
CA TYR A 6 2.00 10.45 -8.41
C TYR A 6 2.46 10.85 -9.82
N LEU A 7 3.75 10.64 -10.10
CA LEU A 7 4.39 11.09 -11.32
C LEU A 7 4.24 10.10 -12.48
N PHE A 8 3.76 8.89 -12.26
CA PHE A 8 3.71 7.86 -13.31
C PHE A 8 2.88 8.29 -14.51
N GLY A 9 1.80 9.04 -14.31
CA GLY A 9 1.02 9.60 -15.41
C GLY A 9 1.83 10.50 -16.33
N ASP A 10 2.72 11.30 -15.77
CA ASP A 10 3.49 12.29 -16.50
C ASP A 10 4.84 11.74 -17.00
N MET A 11 5.49 10.86 -16.24
CA MET A 11 6.82 10.33 -16.55
C MET A 11 6.80 9.16 -17.52
N LEU A 12 5.77 8.32 -17.48
CA LEU A 12 5.70 7.15 -18.35
C LEU A 12 5.24 7.51 -19.77
N PRO A 13 5.75 6.81 -20.80
CA PRO A 13 5.33 7.03 -22.18
C PRO A 13 3.81 6.99 -22.33
N LYS A 14 3.27 7.81 -23.25
CA LYS A 14 1.81 7.84 -23.51
C LYS A 14 1.24 6.52 -24.01
N SER A 15 2.08 5.64 -24.56
CA SER A 15 1.71 4.27 -24.94
C SER A 15 1.35 3.40 -23.75
N VAL A 16 1.87 3.68 -22.54
CA VAL A 16 1.49 3.00 -21.31
C VAL A 16 0.16 3.57 -20.84
N LYS A 17 -0.90 2.77 -21.00
CA LYS A 17 -2.28 3.18 -20.70
C LYS A 17 -2.73 2.78 -19.31
N GLN A 18 -2.16 1.70 -18.77
CA GLN A 18 -2.52 1.09 -17.50
C GLN A 18 -1.27 0.57 -16.82
N LEU A 19 -1.27 0.51 -15.48
CA LEU A 19 -0.23 -0.18 -14.70
C LEU A 19 -0.82 -0.75 -13.40
N ILE A 20 -0.14 -1.74 -12.84
CA ILE A 20 -0.29 -2.15 -11.45
C ILE A 20 0.91 -1.57 -10.69
N TYR A 21 0.64 -0.75 -9.68
CA TYR A 21 1.62 -0.31 -8.70
C TYR A 21 1.60 -1.27 -7.50
N MET A 22 2.77 -1.61 -7.00
CA MET A 22 2.93 -2.38 -5.76
C MET A 22 4.03 -1.77 -4.90
N ASP A 23 3.81 -1.70 -3.60
CA ASP A 23 4.85 -1.32 -2.63
C ASP A 23 5.96 -2.39 -2.56
N ALA A 24 7.13 -2.00 -2.06
CA ALA A 24 8.32 -2.88 -2.03
C ALA A 24 8.29 -3.93 -0.90
N ASP A 25 7.32 -3.84 0.01
CA ASP A 25 7.10 -4.72 1.15
C ASP A 25 5.94 -5.70 0.91
N ILE A 26 5.89 -6.24 -0.30
CA ILE A 26 4.84 -7.13 -0.78
C ILE A 26 5.44 -8.49 -1.21
N ILE A 27 4.69 -9.55 -0.95
CA ILE A 27 4.89 -10.88 -1.55
C ILE A 27 3.71 -11.18 -2.47
N CYS A 28 4.00 -11.46 -3.74
CA CYS A 28 3.01 -11.94 -4.69
C CYS A 28 3.03 -13.48 -4.72
N LYS A 29 1.96 -14.10 -4.23
CA LYS A 29 1.82 -15.56 -4.11
C LYS A 29 1.15 -16.20 -5.31
N GLY A 30 0.30 -15.46 -6.00
CA GLY A 30 -0.59 -16.00 -7.02
C GLY A 30 -0.58 -15.22 -8.33
N ASP A 31 -1.49 -15.60 -9.22
CA ASP A 31 -1.66 -14.95 -10.51
C ASP A 31 -2.29 -13.56 -10.37
N ILE A 32 -1.59 -12.54 -10.89
CA ILE A 32 -2.06 -11.15 -10.92
C ILE A 32 -2.79 -10.79 -12.22
N LEU A 33 -2.92 -11.72 -13.17
CA LEU A 33 -3.61 -11.45 -14.42
C LEU A 33 -5.09 -11.06 -14.23
N PRO A 34 -5.85 -11.69 -13.33
CA PRO A 34 -7.22 -11.24 -13.06
C PRO A 34 -7.29 -9.82 -12.48
N LEU A 35 -6.30 -9.41 -11.66
CA LEU A 35 -6.18 -8.03 -11.20
C LEU A 35 -5.96 -7.08 -12.37
N TRP A 36 -5.01 -7.42 -13.28
CA TRP A 36 -4.72 -6.65 -14.47
C TRP A 36 -5.94 -6.46 -15.38
N GLN A 37 -6.78 -7.48 -15.48
CA GLN A 37 -7.99 -7.50 -16.33
C GLN A 37 -9.22 -6.88 -15.66
N THR A 38 -9.10 -6.43 -14.41
CA THR A 38 -10.22 -5.83 -13.69
C THR A 38 -10.74 -4.59 -14.40
N ASN A 39 -12.03 -4.58 -14.70
CA ASN A 39 -12.70 -3.41 -15.25
C ASN A 39 -12.85 -2.34 -14.16
N LEU A 40 -12.22 -1.20 -14.35
CA LEU A 40 -12.28 -0.05 -13.44
C LEU A 40 -13.63 0.69 -13.46
N GLN A 41 -14.56 0.30 -14.32
CA GLN A 41 -15.92 0.87 -14.41
C GLN A 41 -15.93 2.41 -14.50
N GLY A 42 -15.01 2.96 -15.24
CA GLY A 42 -14.91 4.40 -15.40
C GLY A 42 -14.05 5.11 -14.34
N MET A 43 -13.68 4.47 -13.26
CA MET A 43 -12.79 5.03 -12.23
C MET A 43 -11.35 5.17 -12.75
N VAL A 44 -10.60 6.09 -12.14
CA VAL A 44 -9.21 6.34 -12.49
C VAL A 44 -8.26 5.30 -11.89
N LEU A 45 -8.65 4.68 -10.78
CA LEU A 45 -7.90 3.61 -10.16
C LEU A 45 -8.81 2.58 -9.47
N GLY A 46 -8.24 1.39 -9.26
CA GLY A 46 -8.75 0.36 -8.37
C GLY A 46 -7.78 0.15 -7.21
N ALA A 47 -8.35 -0.06 -6.02
CA ALA A 47 -7.61 -0.32 -4.79
C ALA A 47 -8.42 -1.17 -3.81
N VAL A 48 -7.75 -1.79 -2.85
CA VAL A 48 -8.42 -2.50 -1.75
C VAL A 48 -8.78 -1.49 -0.65
N ARG A 49 -10.02 -1.57 -0.18
CA ARG A 49 -10.51 -0.70 0.90
C ARG A 49 -9.77 -0.99 2.20
N ASP A 50 -9.39 0.07 2.90
CA ASP A 50 -8.76 0.00 4.22
C ASP A 50 -9.82 0.26 5.31
N TYR A 51 -10.42 -0.80 5.82
CA TYR A 51 -11.46 -0.71 6.84
C TYR A 51 -10.91 -0.31 8.22
N GLY A 52 -9.61 -0.47 8.46
CA GLY A 52 -8.93 -0.06 9.69
C GLY A 52 -8.81 1.45 9.83
N GLU A 53 -8.85 2.19 8.72
CA GLU A 53 -8.60 3.63 8.63
C GLU A 53 -9.85 4.51 8.55
N ASN A 54 -10.97 4.07 9.11
CA ASN A 54 -12.22 4.85 9.11
C ASN A 54 -12.05 6.27 9.72
N ARG A 55 -11.20 6.42 10.75
CA ARG A 55 -10.88 7.73 11.36
C ARG A 55 -10.12 8.66 10.40
N SER A 56 -9.43 8.11 9.42
CA SER A 56 -8.74 8.89 8.40
C SER A 56 -9.73 9.62 7.50
N CYS A 57 -10.90 9.05 7.24
CA CYS A 57 -11.95 9.72 6.46
C CYS A 57 -12.33 11.08 7.06
N ASP A 58 -12.59 11.13 8.37
CA ASP A 58 -12.96 12.37 9.07
C ASP A 58 -11.76 13.33 9.13
N ARG A 59 -10.56 12.82 9.41
CA ARG A 59 -9.33 13.61 9.55
C ARG A 59 -8.98 14.39 8.28
N ILE A 60 -9.12 13.78 7.11
CA ILE A 60 -8.83 14.42 5.83
C ILE A 60 -10.08 14.93 5.09
N GLY A 61 -11.26 14.79 5.71
CA GLY A 61 -12.52 15.37 5.23
C GLY A 61 -13.11 14.68 4.00
N LEU A 62 -13.04 13.34 3.94
CA LEU A 62 -13.67 12.58 2.85
C LEU A 62 -15.18 12.61 2.96
N LYS A 63 -15.85 12.96 1.86
CA LYS A 63 -17.33 13.04 1.79
C LYS A 63 -17.99 11.68 1.70
N ASN A 64 -17.34 10.73 1.02
CA ASN A 64 -17.89 9.42 0.75
C ASN A 64 -17.53 8.36 1.80
N GLY A 65 -16.74 8.68 2.82
CA GLY A 65 -16.39 7.77 3.92
C GLY A 65 -15.70 6.48 3.47
N ARG A 66 -15.01 6.51 2.31
CA ARG A 66 -14.30 5.35 1.73
C ARG A 66 -12.83 5.67 1.61
N TYR A 67 -12.02 4.91 2.32
CA TYR A 67 -10.57 5.05 2.35
C TYR A 67 -9.94 3.75 1.84
N PHE A 68 -8.91 3.84 1.00
CA PHE A 68 -8.19 2.68 0.47
C PHE A 68 -6.73 2.66 0.88
N ASN A 69 -6.16 1.45 0.95
CA ASN A 69 -4.72 1.27 1.09
C ASN A 69 -4.02 1.49 -0.25
N SER A 70 -2.98 2.31 -0.27
CA SER A 70 -2.27 2.70 -1.50
C SER A 70 -1.16 1.74 -1.93
N GLY A 71 -0.93 0.64 -1.21
CA GLY A 71 0.18 -0.27 -1.49
C GLY A 71 0.00 -1.14 -2.73
N VAL A 72 -1.25 -1.36 -3.16
CA VAL A 72 -1.56 -2.00 -4.45
C VAL A 72 -2.60 -1.18 -5.18
N LEU A 73 -2.26 -0.69 -6.37
CA LEU A 73 -3.13 0.14 -7.19
C LEU A 73 -3.16 -0.37 -8.64
N LEU A 74 -4.34 -0.57 -9.17
CA LEU A 74 -4.55 -0.70 -10.62
C LEU A 74 -4.90 0.69 -11.16
N MET A 75 -4.06 1.29 -12.02
CA MET A 75 -4.16 2.69 -12.43
C MET A 75 -4.45 2.81 -13.93
N ASP A 76 -5.50 3.57 -14.28
CA ASP A 76 -5.76 4.04 -15.65
C ASP A 76 -4.97 5.35 -15.90
N LEU A 77 -3.84 5.23 -16.57
CA LEU A 77 -2.96 6.38 -16.84
C LEU A 77 -3.53 7.34 -17.88
N VAL A 78 -4.46 6.91 -18.71
CA VAL A 78 -5.15 7.80 -19.66
C VAL A 78 -6.02 8.77 -18.88
N LYS A 79 -6.87 8.26 -17.99
CA LYS A 79 -7.71 9.09 -17.11
C LYS A 79 -6.89 9.91 -16.13
N TRP A 80 -5.83 9.34 -15.57
CA TRP A 80 -4.91 10.07 -14.69
C TRP A 80 -4.41 11.35 -15.33
N ARG A 81 -3.93 11.26 -16.59
CA ARG A 81 -3.47 12.40 -17.38
C ARG A 81 -4.61 13.37 -17.72
N GLN A 82 -5.73 12.85 -18.20
CA GLN A 82 -6.90 13.67 -18.57
C GLN A 82 -7.42 14.49 -17.40
N GLN A 83 -7.46 13.88 -16.21
CA GLN A 83 -7.94 14.54 -14.99
C GLN A 83 -6.87 15.38 -14.29
N LYS A 84 -5.62 15.40 -14.81
CA LYS A 84 -4.47 16.11 -14.23
C LYS A 84 -4.25 15.75 -12.76
N LEU A 85 -4.30 14.44 -12.44
CA LEU A 85 -4.25 13.98 -11.05
C LEU A 85 -2.95 14.34 -10.36
N THR A 86 -1.82 14.26 -11.05
CA THR A 86 -0.53 14.69 -10.48
C THR A 86 -0.61 16.10 -9.90
N GLN A 87 -1.14 17.06 -10.68
CA GLN A 87 -1.26 18.45 -10.21
C GLN A 87 -2.28 18.59 -9.07
N LYS A 88 -3.38 17.82 -9.10
CA LYS A 88 -4.38 17.84 -8.02
C LYS A 88 -3.79 17.31 -6.71
N LEU A 89 -3.00 16.24 -6.77
CA LEU A 89 -2.34 15.66 -5.60
C LEU A 89 -1.36 16.63 -4.94
N PHE A 90 -0.51 17.30 -5.72
CA PHE A 90 0.41 18.30 -5.15
C PHE A 90 -0.33 19.51 -4.58
N ARG A 91 -1.36 20.01 -5.25
CA ARG A 91 -2.21 21.10 -4.70
C ARG A 91 -2.90 20.69 -3.41
N TRP A 92 -3.39 19.47 -3.34
CA TRP A 92 -4.04 18.97 -2.12
C TRP A 92 -3.05 18.94 -0.95
N LEU A 93 -1.81 18.47 -1.18
CA LEU A 93 -0.76 18.47 -0.16
C LEU A 93 -0.44 19.89 0.34
N GLU A 94 -0.38 20.88 -0.57
CA GLU A 94 -0.17 22.28 -0.22
C GLU A 94 -1.32 22.85 0.62
N GLN A 95 -2.56 22.50 0.30
CA GLN A 95 -3.76 23.03 0.96
C GLN A 95 -4.02 22.42 2.33
N VAL A 96 -3.82 21.12 2.47
CA VAL A 96 -4.15 20.39 3.72
C VAL A 96 -3.13 20.66 4.81
N GLY A 97 -1.88 20.90 4.45
CA GLY A 97 -0.78 21.11 5.39
C GLY A 97 -0.39 19.85 6.16
N ASN A 98 0.78 19.89 6.79
CA ASN A 98 1.40 18.70 7.40
C ASN A 98 0.65 18.18 8.65
N THR A 99 -0.20 18.97 9.28
CA THR A 99 -0.86 18.60 10.54
C THR A 99 -1.98 17.56 10.36
N LYS A 100 -2.56 17.46 9.17
CA LYS A 100 -3.63 16.51 8.86
C LYS A 100 -3.14 15.26 8.14
N ILE A 101 -1.89 15.25 7.66
CA ILE A 101 -1.31 14.12 6.94
C ILE A 101 -0.68 13.16 7.95
N LEU A 102 -1.18 11.93 8.01
CA LEU A 102 -0.64 10.86 8.84
C LEU A 102 0.04 9.78 7.99
N TRP A 103 -0.58 9.41 6.90
CA TRP A 103 -0.16 8.32 6.02
C TRP A 103 0.41 8.81 4.67
N GLY A 104 0.98 10.03 4.67
CA GLY A 104 1.75 10.57 3.56
C GLY A 104 1.00 10.54 2.23
N ASP A 105 1.49 9.75 1.30
CA ASP A 105 0.94 9.62 -0.05
C ASP A 105 -0.44 8.95 -0.09
N GLN A 106 -0.73 8.03 0.83
CA GLN A 106 -2.03 7.39 0.92
C GLN A 106 -3.14 8.40 1.23
N ASP A 107 -2.89 9.32 2.18
CA ASP A 107 -3.85 10.38 2.53
C ASP A 107 -4.14 11.30 1.34
N ALA A 108 -3.12 11.70 0.60
CA ALA A 108 -3.32 12.59 -0.54
C ALA A 108 -4.08 11.89 -1.70
N LEU A 109 -3.77 10.62 -1.97
CA LEU A 109 -4.54 9.84 -2.94
C LEU A 109 -6.01 9.76 -2.54
N ASN A 110 -6.28 9.38 -1.30
CA ASN A 110 -7.65 9.31 -0.78
C ASN A 110 -8.34 10.67 -0.78
N GLY A 111 -7.64 11.75 -0.38
CA GLY A 111 -8.18 13.11 -0.34
C GLY A 111 -8.56 13.66 -1.72
N VAL A 112 -7.83 13.28 -2.78
CA VAL A 112 -8.11 13.72 -4.15
C VAL A 112 -9.15 12.82 -4.83
N ILE A 113 -9.12 11.52 -4.58
CA ILE A 113 -10.04 10.52 -5.15
C ILE A 113 -11.40 10.54 -4.46
N ASP A 114 -11.44 10.88 -3.16
CA ASP A 114 -12.64 11.06 -2.33
C ASP A 114 -13.68 9.94 -2.48
N GLY A 115 -13.19 8.69 -2.39
CA GLY A 115 -14.03 7.49 -2.48
C GLY A 115 -14.39 7.04 -3.90
N GLU A 116 -14.01 7.78 -4.94
CA GLU A 116 -14.27 7.47 -6.35
C GLU A 116 -13.23 6.50 -6.91
N PHE A 117 -13.15 5.30 -6.34
CA PHE A 117 -12.27 4.23 -6.81
C PHE A 117 -13.02 2.91 -7.00
N ARG A 118 -12.51 2.07 -7.89
CA ARG A 118 -12.98 0.68 -8.02
C ARG A 118 -12.47 -0.12 -6.83
N GLU A 119 -13.35 -0.61 -5.98
CA GLU A 119 -12.98 -1.50 -4.90
C GLU A 119 -12.54 -2.86 -5.44
N LEU A 120 -11.33 -3.25 -5.09
CA LEU A 120 -10.73 -4.53 -5.44
C LEU A 120 -10.96 -5.54 -4.31
N PRO A 121 -11.06 -6.85 -4.62
CA PRO A 121 -11.08 -7.91 -3.61
C PRO A 121 -9.85 -7.86 -2.69
N ASN A 122 -10.04 -8.12 -1.41
CA ASN A 122 -8.99 -8.10 -0.38
C ASN A 122 -7.81 -9.03 -0.68
N ILE A 123 -8.02 -10.08 -1.47
CA ILE A 123 -6.96 -11.02 -1.88
C ILE A 123 -5.81 -10.32 -2.62
N TYR A 124 -6.05 -9.16 -3.23
CA TYR A 124 -5.03 -8.39 -3.97
C TYR A 124 -4.27 -7.38 -3.12
N ASN A 125 -4.56 -7.25 -1.83
CA ASN A 125 -3.79 -6.46 -0.88
C ASN A 125 -4.08 -6.92 0.54
N GLY A 126 -3.76 -8.18 0.83
CA GLY A 126 -3.92 -8.78 2.15
C GLY A 126 -2.96 -8.15 3.15
N ILE A 127 -3.49 -7.26 3.98
CA ILE A 127 -2.72 -6.49 4.96
C ILE A 127 -2.25 -7.39 6.09
N VAL A 128 -0.96 -7.33 6.37
CA VAL A 128 -0.28 -8.07 7.44
C VAL A 128 0.50 -7.10 8.31
N ILE A 129 0.28 -7.17 9.61
CA ILE A 129 1.07 -6.46 10.62
C ILE A 129 1.91 -7.44 11.43
N ASN A 130 2.91 -6.94 12.15
CA ASN A 130 3.69 -7.74 13.07
C ASN A 130 2.76 -8.44 14.08
N ASN A 131 2.86 -9.74 14.25
CA ASN A 131 1.97 -10.64 14.99
C ASN A 131 0.68 -11.12 14.28
N THR A 132 0.45 -10.76 13.04
CA THR A 132 -0.68 -11.34 12.29
C THR A 132 -0.41 -12.81 12.01
N THR A 133 -1.32 -13.66 12.45
CA THR A 133 -1.39 -15.04 11.97
C THR A 133 -2.01 -14.98 10.58
N LEU A 134 -1.27 -15.45 9.58
CA LEU A 134 -1.87 -15.65 8.25
C LEU A 134 -2.88 -16.79 8.40
N ASN A 135 -4.14 -16.48 8.18
CA ASN A 135 -5.17 -17.49 8.07
C ASN A 135 -4.97 -18.20 6.73
N GLU A 136 -4.64 -19.49 6.76
CA GLU A 136 -4.46 -20.31 5.54
C GLU A 136 -5.75 -20.36 4.69
N GLU A 137 -6.91 -20.12 5.32
CA GLU A 137 -8.20 -20.04 4.66
C GLU A 137 -8.34 -18.82 3.72
N LEU A 138 -7.51 -17.76 3.91
CA LEU A 138 -7.48 -16.63 3.01
C LEU A 138 -6.49 -16.92 1.88
N ASP A 139 -7.01 -17.30 0.73
CA ASP A 139 -6.23 -17.51 -0.50
C ASP A 139 -5.74 -16.16 -1.06
N LEU A 140 -4.85 -15.49 -0.31
CA LEU A 140 -4.29 -14.20 -0.68
C LEU A 140 -3.39 -14.35 -1.90
N VAL A 141 -3.65 -13.55 -2.92
CA VAL A 141 -2.78 -13.41 -4.09
C VAL A 141 -1.60 -12.50 -3.77
N ILE A 142 -1.84 -11.42 -3.03
CA ILE A 142 -0.82 -10.45 -2.62
C ILE A 142 -0.87 -10.28 -1.10
N VAL A 143 0.27 -10.46 -0.45
CA VAL A 143 0.50 -10.23 0.99
C VAL A 143 1.32 -8.96 1.16
N HIS A 144 0.81 -8.00 1.93
CA HIS A 144 1.40 -6.68 2.12
C HIS A 144 1.74 -6.43 3.60
N TYR A 145 3.02 -6.25 3.89
CA TYR A 145 3.57 -6.06 5.24
C TYR A 145 3.59 -4.57 5.62
N ILE A 146 2.46 -4.02 6.03
CA ILE A 146 2.29 -2.56 6.22
C ILE A 146 2.93 -1.99 7.49
N ASP A 147 3.28 -2.81 8.48
CA ASP A 147 3.83 -2.35 9.76
C ASP A 147 5.25 -1.77 9.61
N TYR A 148 5.67 -0.98 10.59
CA TYR A 148 7.04 -0.47 10.70
C TYR A 148 8.06 -1.59 10.97
N VAL A 149 7.67 -2.58 11.75
CA VAL A 149 8.46 -3.80 11.94
C VAL A 149 8.19 -4.72 10.76
N LYS A 150 9.23 -5.01 9.99
CA LYS A 150 9.14 -5.80 8.76
C LYS A 150 9.66 -7.22 8.98
N PRO A 151 9.23 -8.21 8.16
CA PRO A 151 9.61 -9.61 8.34
C PRO A 151 11.12 -9.86 8.23
N TRP A 152 11.88 -8.93 7.67
CA TRP A 152 13.36 -8.98 7.64
C TRP A 152 14.02 -8.40 8.89
N HIS A 153 13.27 -7.87 9.86
CA HIS A 153 13.83 -7.46 11.15
C HIS A 153 13.88 -8.65 12.11
N ILE A 154 14.93 -8.68 12.95
CA ILE A 154 15.13 -9.77 13.91
C ILE A 154 13.99 -9.88 14.93
N TYR A 155 13.35 -8.74 15.26
CA TYR A 155 12.25 -8.66 16.23
C TYR A 155 10.86 -8.79 15.61
N TYR A 156 10.75 -9.12 14.34
CA TYR A 156 9.45 -9.51 13.82
C TYR A 156 9.01 -10.80 14.49
N MET A 157 7.80 -10.84 15.02
CA MET A 157 7.31 -12.00 15.75
C MET A 157 7.27 -13.23 14.84
N ASP A 158 7.61 -14.38 15.39
CA ASP A 158 7.51 -15.62 14.64
C ASP A 158 6.05 -15.93 14.35
N SER A 159 5.74 -16.02 13.06
CA SER A 159 4.39 -16.17 12.54
C SER A 159 4.46 -16.70 11.11
N GLY A 160 3.37 -17.27 10.62
CA GLY A 160 3.29 -17.71 9.22
C GLY A 160 3.61 -16.61 8.20
N ALA A 161 3.39 -15.34 8.56
CA ALA A 161 3.74 -14.20 7.72
C ALA A 161 5.27 -14.03 7.58
N LYS A 162 6.04 -14.21 8.68
CA LYS A 162 7.50 -14.18 8.67
C LYS A 162 8.05 -15.35 7.86
N GLU A 163 7.51 -16.53 8.10
CA GLU A 163 7.91 -17.77 7.41
C GLU A 163 7.72 -17.64 5.90
N LEU A 164 6.56 -17.13 5.48
CA LEU A 164 6.25 -16.88 4.08
C LEU A 164 7.29 -15.94 3.43
N TYR A 165 7.63 -14.82 4.09
CA TYR A 165 8.64 -13.90 3.58
C TYR A 165 9.98 -14.58 3.35
N TRP A 166 10.48 -15.34 4.35
CA TRP A 166 11.77 -16.02 4.25
C TRP A 166 11.76 -17.19 3.27
N GLU A 167 10.62 -17.83 3.05
CA GLU A 167 10.45 -18.82 1.98
C GLU A 167 10.70 -18.20 0.60
N TYR A 168 10.17 -17.01 0.33
CA TYR A 168 10.39 -16.30 -0.92
C TYR A 168 11.81 -15.76 -1.06
N VAL A 169 12.41 -15.27 0.03
CA VAL A 169 13.84 -14.87 0.04
C VAL A 169 14.73 -16.05 -0.36
N LYS A 170 14.49 -17.24 0.20
CA LYS A 170 15.27 -18.45 -0.13
C LYS A 170 15.18 -18.85 -1.60
N LYS A 171 14.08 -18.53 -2.28
CA LYS A 171 13.86 -18.79 -3.71
C LYS A 171 14.40 -17.67 -4.62
N SER A 172 14.91 -16.59 -4.07
CA SER A 172 15.39 -15.42 -4.80
C SER A 172 16.92 -15.42 -4.97
N LEU A 173 17.43 -14.44 -5.72
CA LEU A 173 18.88 -14.20 -5.84
C LEU A 173 19.53 -13.74 -4.52
N TRP A 174 18.75 -13.43 -3.51
CA TRP A 174 19.18 -12.99 -2.18
C TRP A 174 19.00 -14.08 -1.11
N SER A 175 19.08 -15.35 -1.48
CA SER A 175 18.91 -16.50 -0.57
C SER A 175 19.83 -16.49 0.65
N ASP A 176 20.98 -15.79 0.56
CA ASP A 176 21.95 -15.65 1.64
C ASP A 176 21.62 -14.53 2.64
N LEU A 177 20.60 -13.74 2.38
CA LEU A 177 20.15 -12.72 3.33
C LEU A 177 19.77 -13.37 4.68
N ARG A 178 20.02 -12.60 5.75
CA ARG A 178 19.63 -12.97 7.11
C ARG A 178 18.84 -11.83 7.74
N PRO A 179 18.00 -12.10 8.74
CA PRO A 179 17.34 -11.06 9.51
C PRO A 179 18.39 -10.07 10.05
N ARG A 180 18.03 -8.80 10.06
CA ARG A 180 18.92 -7.70 10.49
C ARG A 180 18.21 -6.75 11.44
N ASP A 181 18.99 -6.02 12.22
CA ASP A 181 18.46 -4.89 12.98
C ASP A 181 17.92 -3.82 12.02
N GLY A 182 16.77 -3.26 12.36
CA GLY A 182 16.30 -2.02 11.77
C GLY A 182 17.21 -0.87 12.23
N ASN A 183 17.01 0.33 11.67
CA ASN A 183 17.73 1.52 12.11
C ASN A 183 17.51 1.72 13.61
N THR A 184 18.59 1.67 14.39
CA THR A 184 18.61 1.58 15.87
C THR A 184 17.74 2.61 16.58
N VAL A 185 17.63 3.85 16.06
CA VAL A 185 16.81 4.91 16.65
C VAL A 185 15.31 4.62 16.46
N HIS A 186 14.92 4.17 15.28
CA HIS A 186 13.53 3.85 14.97
C HIS A 186 13.06 2.61 15.75
N THR A 187 13.93 1.63 15.90
CA THR A 187 13.70 0.41 16.67
C THR A 187 13.47 0.68 18.15
N ALA A 188 14.28 1.55 18.78
CA ALA A 188 14.14 1.90 20.20
C ALA A 188 12.79 2.58 20.48
N VAL A 189 12.34 3.46 19.59
CA VAL A 189 11.03 4.13 19.71
C VAL A 189 9.88 3.13 19.57
N MET A 190 10.00 2.15 18.69
CA MET A 190 8.94 1.15 18.47
C MET A 190 8.88 0.11 19.58
N THR A 191 10.03 -0.35 20.06
CA THR A 191 10.11 -1.25 21.23
C THR A 191 9.48 -0.59 22.45
N ALA A 192 9.77 0.69 22.69
CA ALA A 192 9.15 1.46 23.78
C ALA A 192 7.62 1.56 23.64
N ARG A 193 7.08 1.73 22.42
CA ARG A 193 5.62 1.77 22.16
C ARG A 193 4.93 0.42 22.34
N LEU A 194 5.61 -0.69 22.07
CA LEU A 194 5.08 -2.03 22.26
C LEU A 194 5.05 -2.44 23.75
N LEU A 195 5.99 -1.94 24.56
CA LEU A 195 6.06 -2.21 26.00
C LEU A 195 5.08 -1.35 26.82
N HIS A 196 4.48 -0.32 26.22
CA HIS A 196 3.51 0.59 26.88
C HIS A 196 2.05 0.36 26.44
N LYS A 197 1.75 -0.75 25.77
CA LYS A 197 0.39 -1.27 25.51
C LYS A 197 0.12 -2.51 26.33
#